data_be52df58ae34db48da195d25fc299c59
#
_entry.id   be52df58ae34db48da195d25fc299c59
#
_cell.length_a   1.000
_cell.length_b   1.000
_cell.length_c   1.000
_cell.angle_alpha   90.00
_cell.angle_beta   90.00
_cell.angle_gamma   90.00
#
_symmetry.space_group_name_H-M   'P 1'
#
loop_
_entity.id
_entity.type
_entity.pdbx_description
1 polymer ?
#
loop_
_entity_poly.entity_id
_entity_poly.type
_entity_poly.pdbx_seq_one_letter_code
_entity_poly.pdbx_strand_id
1 'polypeptide(L)'
;GSWVHVHNVKTGLGDVLDYEYNPSGSELEPTEHAHFMGYRREDGRVGVRNEIWIIPTVGCVNSIASALEKQAKSLAVGTVEDIVAFPHPYGCSQMGGDQENTRKALADLIHHPNAGGVLVLGLGCENSNIPVMMDYIGEYDKNRVKFLQCQDVEDEQAAAMELLKELADYAGTFKREPIDASELIIGMKCGGSDGLSGI
;
A
#
# COMPACT_ATOMS: atom_id res chain seq x y z
N GLY A 1 -12.01 -34.44 11.85
CA GLY A 1 -12.69 -33.32 11.29
C GLY A 1 -12.69 -33.32 9.77
N SER A 2 -13.88 -33.37 9.18
CA SER A 2 -14.03 -33.15 7.74
C SER A 2 -14.16 -31.69 7.46
N TRP A 3 -13.64 -31.24 6.33
CA TRP A 3 -13.82 -29.88 5.87
C TRP A 3 -15.29 -29.57 5.61
N VAL A 4 -15.76 -28.44 6.12
CA VAL A 4 -17.12 -27.95 5.87
C VAL A 4 -17.12 -27.12 4.59
N HIS A 5 -17.86 -27.58 3.59
CA HIS A 5 -17.97 -26.89 2.30
C HIS A 5 -19.37 -27.11 1.71
N VAL A 6 -19.78 -26.26 0.78
CA VAL A 6 -21.08 -26.37 0.07
C VAL A 6 -21.33 -27.73 -0.59
N HIS A 7 -20.27 -28.53 -0.81
CA HIS A 7 -20.39 -29.88 -1.37
C HIS A 7 -20.83 -30.94 -0.36
N ASN A 8 -20.58 -30.74 0.93
CA ASN A 8 -20.83 -31.75 1.96
C ASN A 8 -21.73 -31.29 3.12
N VAL A 9 -22.03 -29.98 3.17
CA VAL A 9 -22.94 -29.41 4.17
C VAL A 9 -23.96 -28.50 3.49
N LYS A 10 -25.21 -28.73 3.84
CA LYS A 10 -26.33 -27.86 3.42
C LYS A 10 -27.05 -27.40 4.66
N THR A 11 -27.48 -26.14 4.66
CA THR A 11 -28.38 -25.64 5.71
C THR A 11 -29.78 -26.21 5.50
N GLY A 12 -30.44 -26.55 6.59
CA GLY A 12 -31.88 -26.89 6.61
C GLY A 12 -32.78 -25.67 6.80
N LEU A 13 -32.19 -24.47 6.88
CA LEU A 13 -32.95 -23.22 7.03
C LEU A 13 -33.53 -22.83 5.65
N GLY A 14 -34.85 -22.74 5.57
CA GLY A 14 -35.57 -22.41 4.34
C GLY A 14 -35.93 -20.94 4.17
N ASP A 15 -35.88 -20.18 5.26
CA ASP A 15 -36.28 -18.78 5.29
C ASP A 15 -35.13 -17.85 5.72
N VAL A 16 -35.25 -16.57 5.35
CA VAL A 16 -34.38 -15.53 5.85
C VAL A 16 -34.63 -15.39 7.37
N LEU A 17 -33.60 -15.63 8.16
CA LEU A 17 -33.70 -15.36 9.60
C LEU A 17 -33.77 -13.85 9.81
N ASP A 18 -34.77 -13.39 10.54
CA ASP A 18 -34.79 -12.05 11.11
C ASP A 18 -33.67 -11.99 12.16
N TYR A 19 -32.53 -11.46 11.76
CA TYR A 19 -31.39 -11.28 12.64
C TYR A 19 -31.40 -9.87 13.21
N GLU A 20 -31.62 -9.76 14.51
CA GLU A 20 -31.42 -8.52 15.24
C GLU A 20 -30.01 -8.47 15.81
N TYR A 21 -29.21 -7.51 15.33
CA TYR A 21 -27.85 -7.31 15.83
C TYR A 21 -27.90 -6.87 17.29
N ASN A 22 -27.52 -7.76 18.19
CA ASN A 22 -27.39 -7.47 19.62
C ASN A 22 -25.93 -7.63 20.04
N PRO A 23 -25.15 -6.54 20.08
CA PRO A 23 -23.76 -6.59 20.48
C PRO A 23 -23.67 -6.96 21.97
N SER A 24 -23.19 -8.17 22.27
CA SER A 24 -22.94 -8.66 23.63
C SER A 24 -21.48 -8.46 24.05
N GLY A 25 -20.81 -7.45 23.51
CA GLY A 25 -19.45 -7.10 23.92
C GLY A 25 -19.44 -6.63 25.38
N SER A 26 -18.55 -7.18 26.22
CA SER A 26 -18.23 -6.56 27.49
C SER A 26 -17.68 -5.15 27.25
N GLU A 27 -18.17 -4.15 27.91
CA GLU A 27 -17.51 -2.85 27.96
C GLU A 27 -16.09 -3.08 28.47
N LEU A 28 -15.13 -2.85 27.58
CA LEU A 28 -13.72 -2.86 27.97
C LEU A 28 -13.49 -1.66 28.87
N GLU A 29 -12.94 -1.88 30.06
CA GLU A 29 -12.48 -0.79 30.90
C GLU A 29 -11.52 0.08 30.06
N PRO A 30 -11.65 1.42 30.12
CA PRO A 30 -10.74 2.31 29.44
C PRO A 30 -9.32 2.00 29.89
N THR A 31 -8.52 1.47 28.98
CA THR A 31 -7.08 1.31 29.23
C THR A 31 -6.43 2.69 29.25
N GLU A 32 -5.37 2.85 30.05
CA GLU A 32 -4.51 4.03 29.96
C GLU A 32 -4.15 4.30 28.51
N HIS A 33 -4.07 5.59 28.13
CA HIS A 33 -3.74 6.01 26.77
C HIS A 33 -2.41 5.37 26.33
N ALA A 34 -2.51 4.31 25.54
CA ALA A 34 -1.35 3.64 24.98
C ALA A 34 -0.77 4.50 23.84
N HIS A 35 0.54 4.54 23.73
CA HIS A 35 1.25 5.22 22.68
C HIS A 35 2.14 4.22 21.94
N PHE A 36 2.37 4.49 20.67
CA PHE A 36 3.38 3.80 19.86
C PHE A 36 4.34 4.80 19.22
N MET A 37 5.51 4.35 18.83
CA MET A 37 6.50 5.17 18.14
C MET A 37 6.24 5.11 16.64
N GLY A 38 5.70 6.17 16.06
CA GLY A 38 5.33 6.29 14.66
C GLY A 38 5.92 7.51 13.97
N TYR A 39 5.67 7.62 12.69
CA TYR A 39 6.09 8.75 11.84
C TYR A 39 4.89 9.56 11.42
N ARG A 40 4.81 10.82 11.87
CA ARG A 40 3.77 11.75 11.41
C ARG A 40 4.18 12.36 10.08
N ARG A 41 3.30 12.27 9.10
CA ARG A 41 3.51 12.85 7.77
C ARG A 41 2.99 14.29 7.73
N GLU A 42 3.40 15.05 6.71
CA GLU A 42 3.00 16.45 6.50
C GLU A 42 1.47 16.62 6.40
N ASP A 43 0.77 15.62 5.90
CA ASP A 43 -0.70 15.57 5.81
C ASP A 43 -1.39 15.14 7.11
N GLY A 44 -0.64 14.95 8.19
CA GLY A 44 -1.11 14.54 9.51
C GLY A 44 -1.32 13.04 9.70
N ARG A 45 -1.28 12.23 8.63
CA ARG A 45 -1.38 10.77 8.74
C ARG A 45 -0.16 10.16 9.42
N VAL A 46 -0.33 8.97 9.97
CA VAL A 46 0.71 8.30 10.75
C VAL A 46 1.11 6.98 10.13
N GLY A 47 2.41 6.81 9.92
CA GLY A 47 3.03 5.55 9.52
C GLY A 47 3.71 4.87 10.70
N VAL A 48 3.67 3.54 10.73
CA VAL A 48 4.47 2.73 11.65
C VAL A 48 5.84 2.40 11.07
N ARG A 49 6.04 2.68 9.79
CA ARG A 49 7.29 2.51 9.04
C ARG A 49 7.67 3.77 8.28
N ASN A 50 8.92 3.83 7.84
CA ASN A 50 9.45 4.90 7.01
C ASN A 50 10.25 4.29 5.85
N GLU A 51 9.54 3.73 4.90
CA GLU A 51 10.10 3.03 3.76
C GLU A 51 10.02 3.90 2.49
N ILE A 52 10.85 3.60 1.50
CA ILE A 52 10.69 4.14 0.15
C ILE A 52 10.07 3.04 -0.72
N TRP A 53 8.97 3.37 -1.37
CA TRP A 53 8.24 2.44 -2.20
C TRP A 53 8.39 2.72 -3.68
N ILE A 54 8.66 1.69 -4.47
CA ILE A 54 8.68 1.74 -5.93
C ILE A 54 7.41 1.06 -6.41
N ILE A 55 6.52 1.84 -7.00
CA ILE A 55 5.19 1.38 -7.42
C ILE A 55 5.09 1.40 -8.94
N PRO A 56 5.16 0.22 -9.60
CA PRO A 56 4.90 0.10 -11.03
C PRO A 56 3.45 0.45 -11.36
N THR A 57 3.21 1.13 -12.48
CA THR A 57 1.86 1.33 -13.02
C THR A 57 1.40 0.16 -13.90
N VAL A 58 2.35 -0.68 -14.31
CA VAL A 58 2.12 -1.81 -15.22
C VAL A 58 3.14 -2.93 -14.95
N GLY A 59 2.73 -4.18 -15.11
CA GLY A 59 3.61 -5.34 -14.91
C GLY A 59 4.85 -5.37 -15.81
N CYS A 60 4.85 -4.67 -16.94
CA CYS A 60 5.97 -4.61 -17.88
C CYS A 60 7.26 -4.03 -17.27
N VAL A 61 7.15 -3.16 -16.27
CA VAL A 61 8.31 -2.54 -15.60
C VAL A 61 8.67 -3.22 -14.26
N ASN A 62 8.05 -4.33 -13.93
CA ASN A 62 8.33 -5.06 -12.68
C ASN A 62 9.80 -5.46 -12.51
N SER A 63 10.45 -5.88 -13.60
CA SER A 63 11.87 -6.28 -13.56
C SER A 63 12.77 -5.08 -13.26
N ILE A 64 12.45 -3.91 -13.81
CA ILE A 64 13.15 -2.66 -13.53
C ILE A 64 12.94 -2.27 -12.07
N ALA A 65 11.69 -2.27 -11.59
CA ALA A 65 11.37 -1.97 -10.20
C ALA A 65 12.12 -2.88 -9.21
N SER A 66 12.15 -4.19 -9.48
CA SER A 66 12.88 -5.16 -8.64
C SER A 66 14.41 -5.01 -8.72
N ALA A 67 14.95 -4.56 -9.84
CA ALA A 67 16.37 -4.24 -9.97
C ALA A 67 16.72 -2.98 -9.17
N LEU A 68 15.89 -1.93 -9.30
CA LEU A 68 16.04 -0.68 -8.54
C LEU A 68 15.95 -0.91 -7.04
N GLU A 69 15.01 -1.73 -6.57
CA GLU A 69 14.92 -2.12 -5.15
C GLU A 69 16.26 -2.64 -4.64
N LYS A 70 16.87 -3.58 -5.37
CA LYS A 70 18.16 -4.18 -4.97
C LYS A 70 19.30 -3.17 -5.00
N GLN A 71 19.38 -2.33 -6.05
CA GLN A 71 20.43 -1.33 -6.19
C GLN A 71 20.34 -0.23 -5.14
N ALA A 72 19.13 0.18 -4.81
CA ALA A 72 18.86 1.28 -3.89
C ALA A 72 18.88 0.88 -2.41
N LYS A 73 19.07 -0.40 -2.05
CA LYS A 73 19.12 -0.85 -0.63
C LYS A 73 20.13 -0.07 0.22
N SER A 74 21.22 0.39 -0.37
CA SER A 74 22.22 1.21 0.34
C SER A 74 21.74 2.60 0.73
N LEU A 75 20.60 3.08 0.18
CA LEU A 75 19.97 4.34 0.56
C LEU A 75 19.09 4.20 1.82
N ALA A 76 18.80 2.98 2.25
CA ALA A 76 18.10 2.72 3.51
C ALA A 76 19.05 2.95 4.70
N VAL A 77 19.19 4.21 5.09
CA VAL A 77 20.07 4.65 6.18
C VAL A 77 19.32 5.60 7.12
N GLY A 78 19.80 5.69 8.36
CA GLY A 78 19.21 6.59 9.35
C GLY A 78 17.79 6.18 9.73
N THR A 79 16.81 7.01 9.41
CA THR A 79 15.39 6.75 9.67
C THR A 79 14.66 6.10 8.49
N VAL A 80 15.32 5.96 7.35
CA VAL A 80 14.79 5.20 6.20
C VAL A 80 15.02 3.71 6.46
N GLU A 81 13.94 2.96 6.65
CA GLU A 81 14.01 1.58 7.14
C GLU A 81 14.24 0.56 6.03
N ASP A 82 13.66 0.78 4.87
CA ASP A 82 13.84 -0.11 3.72
C ASP A 82 13.44 0.58 2.40
N ILE A 83 13.78 -0.07 1.28
CA ILE A 83 13.31 0.27 -0.07
C ILE A 83 12.64 -0.97 -0.63
N VAL A 84 11.38 -0.82 -1.03
CA VAL A 84 10.51 -1.94 -1.38
C VAL A 84 9.83 -1.68 -2.73
N ALA A 85 9.91 -2.63 -3.65
CA ALA A 85 9.13 -2.61 -4.89
C ALA A 85 7.84 -3.43 -4.71
N PHE A 86 6.77 -2.98 -5.38
CA PHE A 86 5.46 -3.62 -5.38
C PHE A 86 5.12 -4.19 -6.76
N PRO A 87 5.82 -5.23 -7.25
CA PRO A 87 5.52 -5.81 -8.54
C PRO A 87 4.13 -6.45 -8.55
N HIS A 88 3.40 -6.29 -9.65
CA HIS A 88 2.06 -6.85 -9.82
C HIS A 88 1.87 -7.36 -11.27
N PRO A 89 0.97 -8.35 -11.51
CA PRO A 89 0.79 -8.94 -12.83
C PRO A 89 -0.13 -8.12 -13.75
N TYR A 90 -0.66 -7.01 -13.29
CA TYR A 90 -1.67 -6.25 -14.00
C TYR A 90 -1.07 -5.38 -15.11
N GLY A 91 -1.83 -5.17 -16.18
CA GLY A 91 -1.37 -4.42 -17.35
C GLY A 91 -2.50 -4.08 -18.31
N CYS A 92 -2.15 -3.85 -19.59
CA CYS A 92 -3.05 -3.38 -20.64
C CYS A 92 -4.19 -4.35 -20.98
N SER A 93 -4.12 -5.61 -20.55
CA SER A 93 -5.17 -6.61 -20.74
C SER A 93 -6.35 -6.46 -19.76
N GLN A 94 -6.20 -5.68 -18.71
CA GLN A 94 -7.33 -5.38 -17.81
C GLN A 94 -8.33 -4.45 -18.51
N MET A 95 -9.60 -4.67 -18.22
CA MET A 95 -10.71 -3.88 -18.78
C MET A 95 -11.74 -3.56 -17.70
N GLY A 96 -12.47 -2.45 -17.92
CA GLY A 96 -13.62 -2.08 -17.09
C GLY A 96 -13.28 -1.93 -15.61
N GLY A 97 -14.10 -2.52 -14.76
CA GLY A 97 -14.00 -2.38 -13.31
C GLY A 97 -12.71 -2.91 -12.69
N ASP A 98 -12.09 -3.94 -13.28
CA ASP A 98 -10.84 -4.50 -12.76
C ASP A 98 -9.68 -3.52 -12.93
N GLN A 99 -9.62 -2.84 -14.09
CA GLN A 99 -8.59 -1.81 -14.32
C GLN A 99 -8.82 -0.59 -13.42
N GLU A 100 -10.06 -0.18 -13.25
CA GLU A 100 -10.47 0.89 -12.34
C GLU A 100 -10.04 0.60 -10.89
N ASN A 101 -10.30 -0.61 -10.42
CA ASN A 101 -9.92 -1.03 -9.07
C ASN A 101 -8.38 -1.10 -8.89
N THR A 102 -7.65 -1.53 -9.92
CA THR A 102 -6.18 -1.52 -9.90
C THR A 102 -5.65 -0.10 -9.78
N ARG A 103 -6.17 0.87 -10.54
CA ARG A 103 -5.77 2.27 -10.43
C ARG A 103 -6.02 2.85 -9.05
N LYS A 104 -7.19 2.58 -8.46
CA LYS A 104 -7.53 3.01 -7.09
C LYS A 104 -6.56 2.39 -6.08
N ALA A 105 -6.32 1.08 -6.16
CA ALA A 105 -5.40 0.40 -5.25
C ALA A 105 -3.96 0.94 -5.34
N LEU A 106 -3.48 1.25 -6.55
CA LEU A 106 -2.17 1.87 -6.74
C LEU A 106 -2.13 3.30 -6.17
N ALA A 107 -3.20 4.09 -6.36
CA ALA A 107 -3.30 5.42 -5.78
C ALA A 107 -3.30 5.37 -4.24
N ASP A 108 -4.03 4.42 -3.65
CA ASP A 108 -4.05 4.21 -2.20
C ASP A 108 -2.66 3.81 -1.66
N LEU A 109 -1.92 2.96 -2.38
CA LEU A 109 -0.54 2.62 -2.03
C LEU A 109 0.39 3.84 -2.09
N ILE A 110 0.24 4.69 -3.11
CA ILE A 110 1.02 5.93 -3.25
C ILE A 110 0.78 6.86 -2.05
N HIS A 111 -0.44 6.89 -1.54
CA HIS A 111 -0.79 7.70 -0.38
C HIS A 111 -0.53 7.02 0.97
N HIS A 112 -0.11 5.77 1.01
CA HIS A 112 0.03 5.03 2.25
C HIS A 112 1.09 5.65 3.19
N PRO A 113 0.77 5.92 4.47
CA PRO A 113 1.66 6.68 5.37
C PRO A 113 2.93 5.92 5.79
N ASN A 114 3.03 4.61 5.60
CA ASN A 114 4.26 3.85 5.81
C ASN A 114 5.35 4.18 4.77
N ALA A 115 4.96 4.70 3.60
CA ALA A 115 5.91 5.18 2.62
C ALA A 115 6.35 6.61 3.00
N GLY A 116 7.60 6.77 3.40
CA GLY A 116 8.24 8.07 3.56
C GLY A 116 8.54 8.74 2.22
N GLY A 117 8.74 7.94 1.18
CA GLY A 117 8.89 8.37 -0.21
C GLY A 117 8.33 7.35 -1.19
N VAL A 118 7.85 7.79 -2.34
CA VAL A 118 7.28 6.93 -3.38
C VAL A 118 7.82 7.29 -4.75
N LEU A 119 8.38 6.32 -5.47
CA LEU A 119 8.67 6.40 -6.89
C LEU A 119 7.59 5.65 -7.67
N VAL A 120 6.79 6.38 -8.42
CA VAL A 120 5.81 5.82 -9.36
C VAL A 120 6.52 5.56 -10.69
N LEU A 121 6.59 4.29 -11.10
CA LEU A 121 7.35 3.85 -12.27
C LEU A 121 6.40 3.43 -13.38
N GLY A 122 6.31 4.22 -14.44
CA GLY A 122 5.54 3.95 -15.64
C GLY A 122 6.41 3.47 -16.80
N LEU A 123 5.82 2.73 -17.75
CA LEU A 123 6.47 2.40 -19.01
C LEU A 123 6.35 3.55 -20.02
N GLY A 124 5.12 4.02 -20.26
CA GLY A 124 4.78 5.11 -21.17
C GLY A 124 3.63 4.79 -22.13
N CYS A 125 3.45 3.53 -22.52
CA CYS A 125 2.40 3.12 -23.46
C CYS A 125 1.24 2.36 -22.81
N GLU A 126 1.25 2.20 -21.49
CA GLU A 126 0.22 1.49 -20.74
C GLU A 126 -1.08 2.30 -20.59
N ASN A 127 -2.20 1.59 -20.41
CA ASN A 127 -3.52 2.20 -20.20
C ASN A 127 -3.64 2.95 -18.86
N SER A 128 -2.79 2.63 -17.90
CA SER A 128 -2.69 3.29 -16.59
C SER A 128 -1.41 4.11 -16.49
N ASN A 129 -1.07 4.83 -17.58
CA ASN A 129 0.10 5.70 -17.62
C ASN A 129 0.04 6.82 -16.59
N ILE A 130 1.17 7.49 -16.36
CA ILE A 130 1.29 8.53 -15.33
C ILE A 130 0.20 9.61 -15.46
N PRO A 131 -0.09 10.20 -16.64
CA PRO A 131 -1.18 11.16 -16.77
C PRO A 131 -2.53 10.63 -16.30
N VAL A 132 -2.89 9.41 -16.65
CA VAL A 132 -4.15 8.77 -16.18
C VAL A 132 -4.11 8.53 -14.68
N MET A 133 -2.98 8.08 -14.14
CA MET A 133 -2.84 7.85 -12.70
C MET A 133 -2.96 9.13 -11.88
N MET A 134 -2.56 10.27 -12.40
CA MET A 134 -2.70 11.56 -11.72
C MET A 134 -4.14 11.90 -11.37
N ASP A 135 -5.13 11.49 -12.20
CA ASP A 135 -6.55 11.70 -11.91
C ASP A 135 -7.02 10.90 -10.68
N TYR A 136 -6.39 9.74 -10.40
CA TYR A 136 -6.69 8.91 -9.24
C TYR A 136 -5.89 9.31 -8.01
N ILE A 137 -4.65 9.75 -8.19
CA ILE A 137 -3.76 10.19 -7.11
C ILE A 137 -4.26 11.53 -6.53
N GLY A 138 -4.73 12.45 -7.39
CA GLY A 138 -5.17 13.76 -6.96
C GLY A 138 -4.03 14.60 -6.37
N GLU A 139 -4.29 15.27 -5.25
CA GLU A 139 -3.27 16.09 -4.57
C GLU A 139 -2.23 15.21 -3.86
N TYR A 140 -0.96 15.57 -4.01
CA TYR A 140 0.16 14.86 -3.38
C TYR A 140 1.33 15.80 -3.06
N ASP A 141 2.15 15.43 -2.09
CA ASP A 141 3.41 16.12 -1.79
C ASP A 141 4.48 15.75 -2.83
N LYS A 142 4.94 16.75 -3.59
CA LYS A 142 5.97 16.61 -4.65
C LYS A 142 7.35 16.21 -4.11
N ASN A 143 7.62 16.44 -2.84
CA ASN A 143 8.86 15.97 -2.22
C ASN A 143 8.79 14.49 -1.90
N ARG A 144 7.59 14.00 -1.55
CA ARG A 144 7.34 12.61 -1.16
C ARG A 144 7.06 11.69 -2.35
N VAL A 145 6.46 12.19 -3.43
CA VAL A 145 6.06 11.38 -4.60
C VAL A 145 6.76 11.88 -5.85
N LYS A 146 7.50 11.00 -6.48
CA LYS A 146 8.21 11.23 -7.75
C LYS A 146 7.68 10.27 -8.81
N PHE A 147 7.78 10.69 -10.06
CA PHE A 147 7.31 9.93 -11.21
C PHE A 147 8.45 9.76 -12.21
N LEU A 148 8.55 8.56 -12.78
CA LEU A 148 9.46 8.27 -13.88
C LEU A 148 8.74 7.45 -14.94
N GLN A 149 8.75 7.92 -16.18
CA GLN A 149 8.29 7.17 -17.35
C GLN A 149 9.52 6.62 -18.08
N CYS A 150 9.67 5.30 -18.12
CA CYS A 150 10.88 4.64 -18.64
C CYS A 150 11.17 5.00 -20.11
N GLN A 151 10.13 5.15 -20.94
CA GLN A 151 10.31 5.48 -22.36
C GLN A 151 10.73 6.93 -22.63
N ASP A 152 10.69 7.81 -21.65
CA ASP A 152 11.07 9.23 -21.81
C ASP A 152 12.54 9.50 -21.51
N VAL A 153 13.29 8.50 -21.05
CA VAL A 153 14.69 8.63 -20.63
C VAL A 153 15.57 7.60 -21.34
N GLU A 154 16.84 7.93 -21.54
CA GLU A 154 17.82 7.04 -22.18
C GLU A 154 18.29 5.92 -21.23
N ASP A 155 18.40 6.23 -19.93
CA ASP A 155 18.80 5.29 -18.87
C ASP A 155 17.83 5.42 -17.70
N GLU A 156 16.84 4.54 -17.69
CA GLU A 156 15.80 4.52 -16.67
C GLU A 156 16.34 4.15 -15.28
N GLN A 157 17.43 3.38 -15.22
CA GLN A 157 18.02 3.00 -13.94
C GLN A 157 18.77 4.17 -13.31
N ALA A 158 19.58 4.89 -14.09
CA ALA A 158 20.28 6.07 -13.62
C ALA A 158 19.30 7.16 -13.18
N ALA A 159 18.29 7.46 -14.00
CA ALA A 159 17.27 8.46 -13.68
C ALA A 159 16.47 8.09 -12.42
N ALA A 160 16.06 6.83 -12.28
CA ALA A 160 15.36 6.35 -11.10
C ALA A 160 16.21 6.45 -9.83
N MET A 161 17.51 6.11 -9.91
CA MET A 161 18.42 6.18 -8.76
C MET A 161 18.61 7.63 -8.26
N GLU A 162 18.60 8.62 -9.13
CA GLU A 162 18.63 10.04 -8.73
C GLU A 162 17.36 10.39 -7.95
N LEU A 163 16.18 10.03 -8.47
CA LEU A 163 14.91 10.26 -7.77
C LEU A 163 14.82 9.51 -6.44
N LEU A 164 15.34 8.28 -6.37
CA LEU A 164 15.37 7.49 -5.13
C LEU A 164 16.27 8.12 -4.08
N LYS A 165 17.38 8.79 -4.47
CA LYS A 165 18.20 9.56 -3.53
C LYS A 165 17.45 10.77 -2.99
N GLU A 166 16.77 11.55 -3.85
CA GLU A 166 15.96 12.67 -3.39
C GLU A 166 14.87 12.21 -2.39
N LEU A 167 14.22 11.07 -2.70
CA LEU A 167 13.20 10.49 -1.82
C LEU A 167 13.81 10.01 -0.49
N ALA A 168 15.01 9.44 -0.51
CA ALA A 168 15.73 9.01 0.70
C ALA A 168 16.12 10.21 1.57
N ASP A 169 16.61 11.28 0.96
CA ASP A 169 16.96 12.52 1.66
C ASP A 169 15.71 13.14 2.33
N TYR A 170 14.60 13.19 1.61
CA TYR A 170 13.33 13.67 2.15
C TYR A 170 12.80 12.75 3.27
N ALA A 171 12.71 11.45 3.04
CA ALA A 171 12.24 10.49 4.02
C ALA A 171 13.12 10.47 5.28
N GLY A 172 14.43 10.70 5.12
CA GLY A 172 15.40 10.79 6.22
C GLY A 172 15.16 11.96 7.19
N THR A 173 14.34 12.94 6.80
CA THR A 173 13.98 14.07 7.69
C THR A 173 12.98 13.68 8.78
N PHE A 174 12.17 12.64 8.55
CA PHE A 174 11.17 12.17 9.51
C PHE A 174 11.82 11.41 10.67
N LYS A 175 11.28 11.62 11.86
CA LYS A 175 11.71 10.93 13.09
C LYS A 175 10.51 10.28 13.74
N ARG A 176 10.75 9.16 14.44
CA ARG A 176 9.72 8.56 15.26
C ARG A 176 9.38 9.46 16.45
N GLU A 177 8.09 9.62 16.68
CA GLU A 177 7.54 10.34 17.83
C GLU A 177 6.47 9.49 18.53
N PRO A 178 6.17 9.74 19.81
CA PRO A 178 5.06 9.11 20.49
C PRO A 178 3.72 9.55 19.87
N ILE A 179 2.93 8.58 19.46
CA ILE A 179 1.63 8.78 18.82
C ILE A 179 0.58 8.01 19.60
N ASP A 180 -0.58 8.60 19.82
CA ASP A 180 -1.69 7.95 20.50
C ASP A 180 -2.13 6.70 19.73
N ALA A 181 -2.39 5.60 20.45
CA ALA A 181 -2.79 4.33 19.83
C ALA A 181 -4.12 4.41 19.08
N SER A 182 -4.95 5.43 19.35
CA SER A 182 -6.18 5.68 18.60
C SER A 182 -5.95 6.06 17.13
N GLU A 183 -4.74 6.51 16.78
CA GLU A 183 -4.34 6.80 15.40
C GLU A 183 -3.84 5.56 14.64
N LEU A 184 -3.72 4.39 15.31
CA LEU A 184 -3.25 3.16 14.68
C LEU A 184 -4.36 2.51 13.86
N ILE A 185 -4.09 2.28 12.58
CA ILE A 185 -4.99 1.56 11.67
C ILE A 185 -4.44 0.14 11.48
N ILE A 186 -5.25 -0.85 11.85
CA ILE A 186 -4.90 -2.27 11.74
C ILE A 186 -5.74 -2.89 10.63
N GLY A 187 -5.07 -3.39 9.59
CA GLY A 187 -5.71 -4.21 8.57
C GLY A 187 -5.76 -5.67 9.01
N MET A 188 -6.92 -6.28 8.90
CA MET A 188 -7.13 -7.69 9.23
C MET A 188 -7.55 -8.47 7.98
N LYS A 189 -7.04 -9.68 7.85
CA LYS A 189 -7.42 -10.60 6.77
C LYS A 189 -7.57 -12.01 7.33
N CYS A 190 -8.70 -12.66 7.07
CA CYS A 190 -8.85 -14.07 7.41
C CYS A 190 -8.07 -14.98 6.43
N GLY A 191 -7.48 -16.06 6.93
CA GLY A 191 -6.64 -16.98 6.15
C GLY A 191 -7.42 -18.05 5.36
N GLY A 192 -8.71 -18.23 5.63
CA GLY A 192 -9.57 -19.21 4.97
C GLY A 192 -11.00 -19.08 5.43
N SER A 193 -11.93 -19.60 4.65
CA SER A 193 -13.36 -19.56 4.99
C SER A 193 -13.71 -20.76 5.90
N ASP A 194 -13.20 -20.80 7.10
CA ASP A 194 -13.56 -21.78 8.13
C ASP A 194 -14.39 -21.14 9.26
N GLY A 195 -15.02 -21.95 10.10
CA GLY A 195 -15.87 -21.47 11.19
C GLY A 195 -15.12 -20.71 12.30
N LEU A 196 -13.78 -20.64 12.25
CA LEU A 196 -12.95 -19.94 13.22
C LEU A 196 -12.41 -18.61 12.66
N SER A 197 -12.67 -18.32 11.38
CA SER A 197 -12.23 -17.09 10.70
C SER A 197 -13.25 -15.94 10.80
N GLY A 198 -14.38 -16.16 11.44
CA GLY A 198 -15.44 -15.18 11.62
C GLY A 198 -15.26 -14.40 12.94
N ILE A 199 -14.31 -13.50 12.97
CA ILE A 199 -14.08 -12.61 14.11
C ILE A 199 -14.64 -11.24 13.79
#